data_b4384f6910afaee17d8858723d14befd
#
_entry.id   b4384f6910afaee17d8858723d14befd
#
_cell.length_a   1.000
_cell.length_b   1.000
_cell.length_c   1.000
_cell.angle_alpha   90.00
_cell.angle_beta   90.00
_cell.angle_gamma   90.00
#
_symmetry.space_group_name_H-M   'P 1'
#
loop_
_entity.id
_entity.type
_entity.pdbx_description
1 polymer ?
#
loop_
_entity_poly.entity_id
_entity_poly.type
_entity_poly.pdbx_seq_one_letter_code
_entity_poly.pdbx_strand_id
1 'polypeptide(L)'
;MSEDHCASSALVSTCPECLSRGPACAWCYQEDFLDGAHASQRCDSAANLLRKGCSENMMANPQVRVEVNATLSSSQVAPRDVSLHLRPGAESSFVVEVQQLERYPVDLYYLVDVSASMQDNLDRLKSVGVALSHSMREYSSDFRVGFGSFVDKPVSPYINVHPSKIQNPCSDYEVQCRPAHGFIHVLRVTENVTELTRVIDQQRISGNMDTPEGTFDAMLQAVVCQKDIGWRPEAKHLLLVMTDQPSHLALDSKLAGIVVPHDGKCHLEGNTYVQTANMEHPTIGQLAEKLLENNIYSIFAVDQVQYKWYEDLVDLLPGTYLGRLLPKASNLKDLVVEAYKVGELYSIRALLVYSEPPVLLAWSLHL
;
A
#
# COMPACT_ATOMS: atom_id res chain seq x y z
N MET A 1 15.15 36.83 -8.15
CA MET A 1 14.75 37.61 -6.96
C MET A 1 15.80 38.70 -6.75
N SER A 2 15.39 39.97 -6.60
CA SER A 2 16.30 41.12 -6.63
C SER A 2 17.19 41.17 -5.39
N GLU A 3 18.46 41.52 -5.59
CA GLU A 3 19.49 41.70 -4.55
C GLU A 3 19.12 42.72 -3.46
N ASP A 4 18.11 43.55 -3.68
CA ASP A 4 17.65 44.61 -2.75
C ASP A 4 16.90 44.09 -1.52
N HIS A 5 16.54 42.82 -1.46
CA HIS A 5 15.71 42.27 -0.36
C HIS A 5 16.47 42.15 0.97
N CYS A 6 17.80 41.99 0.94
CA CYS A 6 18.61 41.83 2.14
C CYS A 6 18.81 43.16 2.92
N ALA A 7 19.03 44.24 2.15
CA ALA A 7 19.35 45.57 2.71
C ALA A 7 18.12 46.41 3.09
N SER A 8 16.92 46.02 2.73
CA SER A 8 15.74 46.90 2.62
C SER A 8 14.97 47.20 3.91
N SER A 9 15.46 46.91 5.11
CA SER A 9 14.72 47.35 6.32
C SER A 9 15.61 47.73 7.48
N ALA A 10 15.23 48.85 8.09
CA ALA A 10 15.79 49.40 9.33
C ALA A 10 15.60 48.49 10.59
N LEU A 11 15.05 47.30 10.43
CA LEU A 11 14.64 46.40 11.51
C LEU A 11 15.57 45.19 11.72
N VAL A 12 16.58 44.97 10.86
CA VAL A 12 17.55 43.87 11.05
C VAL A 12 18.64 44.29 12.00
N SER A 13 18.66 43.72 13.17
CA SER A 13 19.61 44.06 14.23
C SER A 13 20.58 42.90 14.55
N THR A 14 20.31 41.70 14.06
CA THR A 14 21.09 40.50 14.38
C THR A 14 21.40 39.64 13.15
N CYS A 15 22.48 38.84 13.26
CA CYS A 15 22.87 37.90 12.26
C CYS A 15 21.77 36.89 11.91
N PRO A 16 21.09 36.22 12.87
CA PRO A 16 20.00 35.29 12.58
C PRO A 16 18.85 35.95 11.81
N GLU A 17 18.46 37.18 12.18
CA GLU A 17 17.39 37.91 11.45
C GLU A 17 17.79 38.19 10.00
N CYS A 18 19.06 38.53 9.74
CA CYS A 18 19.58 38.73 8.41
C CYS A 18 19.54 37.42 7.59
N LEU A 19 20.07 36.35 8.16
CA LEU A 19 20.16 35.07 7.47
C LEU A 19 18.79 34.43 7.21
N SER A 20 17.79 34.72 8.02
CA SER A 20 16.41 34.23 7.82
C SER A 20 15.66 34.89 6.68
N ARG A 21 16.16 36.02 6.15
CA ARG A 21 15.52 36.73 5.03
C ARG A 21 15.65 36.02 3.69
N GLY A 22 16.63 35.14 3.56
CA GLY A 22 16.78 34.34 2.35
C GLY A 22 18.23 33.91 2.08
N PRO A 23 18.41 33.01 1.13
CA PRO A 23 19.71 32.42 0.83
C PRO A 23 20.74 33.40 0.23
N ALA A 24 20.30 34.52 -0.31
CA ALA A 24 21.17 35.55 -0.87
C ALA A 24 21.76 36.50 0.20
N CYS A 25 21.22 36.49 1.44
CA CYS A 25 21.62 37.43 2.48
C CYS A 25 22.79 36.90 3.31
N ALA A 26 23.76 37.75 3.58
CA ALA A 26 24.92 37.50 4.43
C ALA A 26 25.05 38.58 5.50
N TRP A 27 25.78 38.27 6.55
CA TRP A 27 25.99 39.16 7.67
C TRP A 27 27.49 39.41 7.93
N CYS A 28 27.90 40.67 7.93
CA CYS A 28 29.26 41.07 8.32
C CYS A 28 29.40 41.24 9.82
N TYR A 29 30.25 40.43 10.47
CA TYR A 29 30.51 40.53 11.91
C TYR A 29 31.85 41.19 12.23
N GLN A 30 32.56 41.76 11.25
CA GLN A 30 33.79 42.50 11.41
C GLN A 30 33.53 43.75 12.34
N GLU A 31 34.35 43.94 13.34
CA GLU A 31 34.10 44.98 14.39
C GLU A 31 34.14 46.39 13.82
N ASP A 32 35.12 46.70 13.04
CA ASP A 32 35.37 48.01 12.44
C ASP A 32 34.63 48.22 11.09
N PHE A 33 33.68 47.35 10.74
CA PHE A 33 32.93 47.48 9.51
C PHE A 33 32.08 48.74 9.49
N LEU A 34 32.33 49.64 8.53
CA LEU A 34 31.63 50.92 8.33
C LEU A 34 31.69 51.87 9.52
N ASP A 35 32.81 51.93 10.26
CA ASP A 35 33.11 52.88 11.34
C ASP A 35 31.92 53.10 12.32
N GLY A 36 31.29 52.01 12.79
CA GLY A 36 30.19 52.08 13.75
C GLY A 36 28.82 52.31 13.14
N ALA A 37 28.62 52.02 11.87
CA ALA A 37 27.36 52.06 11.18
C ALA A 37 26.27 51.22 11.84
N HIS A 38 25.00 51.56 11.61
CA HIS A 38 23.84 50.88 12.19
C HIS A 38 23.85 49.35 11.84
N ALA A 39 23.45 48.52 12.79
CA ALA A 39 23.47 47.08 12.65
C ALA A 39 22.81 46.54 11.34
N SER A 40 21.79 47.23 10.90
CA SER A 40 21.08 46.89 9.64
C SER A 40 21.98 46.95 8.39
N GLN A 41 23.07 47.75 8.39
CA GLN A 41 24.02 47.87 7.29
C GLN A 41 24.95 46.66 7.21
N ARG A 42 25.01 45.81 8.23
CA ARG A 42 25.75 44.56 8.27
C ARG A 42 25.06 43.44 7.56
N CYS A 43 23.80 43.62 7.12
CA CYS A 43 23.01 42.67 6.40
C CYS A 43 22.86 43.08 4.92
N ASP A 44 23.43 42.31 4.02
CA ASP A 44 23.35 42.56 2.57
C ASP A 44 23.71 41.25 1.80
N SER A 45 23.71 41.29 0.47
CA SER A 45 24.31 40.22 -0.31
C SER A 45 25.83 40.13 -0.02
N ALA A 46 26.38 38.92 -0.09
CA ALA A 46 27.81 38.70 0.15
C ALA A 46 28.68 39.60 -0.75
N ALA A 47 28.30 39.73 -2.02
CA ALA A 47 29.00 40.59 -2.97
C ALA A 47 28.97 42.08 -2.60
N ASN A 48 27.85 42.56 -2.05
CA ASN A 48 27.73 43.96 -1.58
C ASN A 48 28.54 44.18 -0.32
N LEU A 49 28.55 43.24 0.62
CA LEU A 49 29.35 43.35 1.82
C LEU A 49 30.85 43.39 1.54
N LEU A 50 31.33 42.57 0.61
CA LEU A 50 32.73 42.62 0.13
C LEU A 50 33.06 43.98 -0.47
N ARG A 51 32.17 44.53 -1.31
CA ARG A 51 32.37 45.87 -1.90
C ARG A 51 32.38 46.99 -0.87
N LYS A 52 31.68 46.82 0.25
CA LYS A 52 31.65 47.75 1.39
C LYS A 52 32.85 47.56 2.32
N GLY A 53 33.74 46.63 2.06
CA GLY A 53 34.95 46.41 2.82
C GLY A 53 34.88 45.35 3.92
N CYS A 54 33.83 44.53 3.94
CA CYS A 54 33.78 43.35 4.81
C CYS A 54 34.76 42.29 4.31
N SER A 55 35.59 41.75 5.20
CA SER A 55 36.49 40.65 4.87
C SER A 55 35.70 39.35 4.70
N GLU A 56 36.05 38.52 3.74
CA GLU A 56 35.32 37.25 3.48
C GLU A 56 35.30 36.32 4.68
N ASN A 57 36.42 36.26 5.43
CA ASN A 57 36.53 35.44 6.63
C ASN A 57 35.76 36.01 7.86
N MET A 58 35.24 37.25 7.77
CA MET A 58 34.42 37.92 8.78
C MET A 58 32.96 38.03 8.33
N MET A 59 32.53 37.14 7.48
CA MET A 59 31.18 37.13 6.93
C MET A 59 30.46 35.79 7.26
N ALA A 60 29.31 35.91 7.92
CA ALA A 60 28.40 34.76 8.05
C ALA A 60 27.58 34.60 6.78
N ASN A 61 27.94 33.63 5.94
CA ASN A 61 27.28 33.29 4.69
C ASN A 61 27.24 31.76 4.51
N PRO A 62 26.47 31.05 5.36
CA PRO A 62 26.38 29.60 5.27
C PRO A 62 25.79 29.18 3.93
N GLN A 63 26.49 28.29 3.25
CA GLN A 63 26.07 27.77 1.95
C GLN A 63 25.12 26.57 2.13
N VAL A 64 24.23 26.39 1.16
CA VAL A 64 23.46 25.16 1.02
C VAL A 64 24.41 24.00 0.76
N ARG A 65 24.27 22.93 1.54
CA ARG A 65 25.11 21.74 1.40
C ARG A 65 24.22 20.51 1.26
N VAL A 66 24.53 19.72 0.25
CA VAL A 66 23.90 18.41 0.00
C VAL A 66 24.99 17.36 0.15
N GLU A 67 24.83 16.46 1.09
CA GLU A 67 25.71 15.31 1.28
C GLU A 67 24.96 14.07 0.87
N VAL A 68 25.51 13.33 -0.08
CA VAL A 68 24.92 12.13 -0.65
C VAL A 68 25.81 10.94 -0.33
N ASN A 69 25.30 9.97 0.38
CA ASN A 69 26.10 8.90 0.97
C ASN A 69 25.67 7.51 0.51
N ALA A 70 25.61 7.25 -0.81
CA ALA A 70 25.44 5.88 -1.31
C ALA A 70 25.76 5.70 -2.80
N THR A 71 26.26 4.51 -3.13
CA THR A 71 26.46 4.03 -4.50
C THR A 71 25.45 2.91 -4.81
N LEU A 72 25.03 2.80 -6.06
CA LEU A 72 23.99 1.87 -6.54
C LEU A 72 24.40 0.38 -6.51
N SER A 73 25.61 0.02 -6.10
CA SER A 73 26.21 -1.31 -6.30
C SER A 73 25.49 -2.50 -5.66
N SER A 74 24.57 -2.30 -4.72
CA SER A 74 23.80 -3.38 -4.06
C SER A 74 22.39 -3.00 -3.65
N SER A 75 21.90 -1.84 -4.05
CA SER A 75 20.57 -1.34 -3.71
C SER A 75 19.81 -0.92 -4.96
N GLN A 76 18.49 -1.06 -4.93
CA GLN A 76 17.61 -0.64 -6.01
C GLN A 76 17.48 0.88 -6.11
N VAL A 77 17.82 1.60 -5.06
CA VAL A 77 17.70 3.06 -4.97
C VAL A 77 19.02 3.63 -4.46
N ALA A 78 19.51 4.65 -5.15
CA ALA A 78 20.64 5.45 -4.72
C ALA A 78 20.33 6.94 -4.94
N PRO A 79 20.70 7.82 -4.01
CA PRO A 79 21.34 7.53 -2.72
C PRO A 79 20.38 6.95 -1.69
N ARG A 80 20.92 6.24 -0.68
CA ARG A 80 20.11 5.77 0.49
C ARG A 80 19.99 6.83 1.57
N ASP A 81 21.04 7.62 1.74
CA ASP A 81 21.09 8.68 2.72
C ASP A 81 21.42 10.01 2.04
N VAL A 82 20.64 11.03 2.33
CA VAL A 82 20.83 12.38 1.85
C VAL A 82 20.71 13.35 3.03
N SER A 83 21.80 14.03 3.35
CA SER A 83 21.78 15.11 4.35
C SER A 83 21.68 16.46 3.66
N LEU A 84 20.63 17.20 3.96
CA LEU A 84 20.37 18.53 3.41
C LEU A 84 20.57 19.60 4.48
N HIS A 85 21.54 20.50 4.28
CA HIS A 85 21.70 21.69 5.08
C HIS A 85 21.16 22.87 4.28
N LEU A 86 19.94 23.27 4.57
CA LEU A 86 19.24 24.33 3.83
C LEU A 86 19.12 25.59 4.67
N ARG A 87 19.10 26.73 3.99
CA ARG A 87 18.71 28.02 4.57
C ARG A 87 17.24 28.31 4.25
N PRO A 88 16.55 29.12 5.08
CA PRO A 88 15.19 29.56 4.75
C PRO A 88 15.11 30.17 3.35
N GLY A 89 14.18 29.65 2.51
CA GLY A 89 13.99 30.08 1.12
C GLY A 89 15.04 29.56 0.12
N ALA A 90 15.98 28.68 0.55
CA ALA A 90 16.90 28.03 -0.36
C ALA A 90 16.29 26.74 -0.94
N GLU A 91 16.58 26.52 -2.21
CA GLU A 91 16.23 25.29 -2.94
C GLU A 91 17.50 24.48 -3.24
N SER A 92 17.39 23.18 -3.17
CA SER A 92 18.43 22.27 -3.59
C SER A 92 17.84 21.05 -4.26
N SER A 93 18.56 20.46 -5.19
CA SER A 93 18.16 19.25 -5.90
C SER A 93 19.25 18.19 -5.81
N PHE A 94 18.84 16.95 -5.83
CA PHE A 94 19.74 15.80 -5.98
C PHE A 94 19.08 14.77 -6.88
N VAL A 95 19.89 13.91 -7.49
CA VAL A 95 19.39 12.85 -8.38
C VAL A 95 19.18 11.59 -7.57
N VAL A 96 18.03 10.97 -7.74
CA VAL A 96 17.73 9.63 -7.23
C VAL A 96 17.77 8.67 -8.41
N GLU A 97 18.66 7.69 -8.34
CA GLU A 97 18.75 6.61 -9.33
C GLU A 97 17.96 5.41 -8.78
N VAL A 98 17.03 4.88 -9.60
CA VAL A 98 16.22 3.72 -9.28
C VAL A 98 16.51 2.63 -10.30
N GLN A 99 16.99 1.48 -9.81
CA GLN A 99 17.21 0.31 -10.64
C GLN A 99 16.07 -0.67 -10.46
N GLN A 100 15.31 -0.93 -11.51
CA GLN A 100 14.29 -1.97 -11.51
C GLN A 100 14.97 -3.35 -11.49
N LEU A 101 14.54 -4.22 -10.58
CA LEU A 101 14.90 -5.63 -10.65
C LEU A 101 14.11 -6.29 -11.79
N GLU A 102 14.82 -6.98 -12.67
CA GLU A 102 14.18 -7.65 -13.80
C GLU A 102 13.18 -8.75 -13.38
N ARG A 103 13.38 -9.36 -12.23
CA ARG A 103 12.56 -10.48 -11.74
C ARG A 103 12.48 -10.50 -10.21
N TYR A 104 11.46 -9.85 -9.66
CA TYR A 104 11.20 -9.88 -8.22
C TYR A 104 10.71 -11.23 -7.74
N PRO A 105 11.02 -11.65 -6.49
CA PRO A 105 10.24 -12.67 -5.79
C PRO A 105 8.78 -12.20 -5.67
N VAL A 106 7.84 -13.09 -5.89
CA VAL A 106 6.40 -12.78 -5.84
C VAL A 106 5.67 -13.79 -4.99
N ASP A 107 4.88 -13.28 -4.05
CA ASP A 107 3.90 -14.03 -3.27
C ASP A 107 2.51 -13.70 -3.80
N LEU A 108 1.80 -14.71 -4.30
CA LEU A 108 0.41 -14.59 -4.73
C LEU A 108 -0.50 -15.36 -3.77
N TYR A 109 -1.35 -14.65 -3.05
CA TYR A 109 -2.34 -15.26 -2.19
C TYR A 109 -3.72 -15.24 -2.84
N TYR A 110 -4.29 -16.42 -3.06
CA TYR A 110 -5.65 -16.59 -3.55
C TYR A 110 -6.63 -16.46 -2.38
N LEU A 111 -7.49 -15.46 -2.42
CA LEU A 111 -8.60 -15.26 -1.51
C LEU A 111 -9.90 -15.45 -2.28
N VAL A 112 -10.53 -16.59 -2.10
CA VAL A 112 -11.61 -17.05 -2.97
C VAL A 112 -12.93 -17.13 -2.21
N ASP A 113 -13.92 -16.42 -2.74
CA ASP A 113 -15.30 -16.61 -2.40
C ASP A 113 -15.73 -18.04 -2.79
N VAL A 114 -16.26 -18.77 -1.82
CA VAL A 114 -16.79 -20.11 -2.01
C VAL A 114 -18.30 -20.19 -1.78
N SER A 115 -19.01 -19.07 -1.94
CA SER A 115 -20.47 -19.06 -2.00
C SER A 115 -20.98 -19.94 -3.14
N ALA A 116 -22.25 -20.30 -3.13
CA ALA A 116 -22.82 -21.28 -4.05
C ALA A 116 -22.75 -20.83 -5.53
N SER A 117 -22.84 -19.54 -5.79
CA SER A 117 -22.71 -18.94 -7.14
C SER A 117 -21.35 -19.16 -7.76
N MET A 118 -20.29 -19.29 -6.94
CA MET A 118 -18.90 -19.45 -7.38
C MET A 118 -18.51 -20.88 -7.82
N GLN A 119 -19.44 -21.86 -7.85
CA GLN A 119 -19.14 -23.26 -8.17
C GLN A 119 -18.33 -23.41 -9.49
N ASP A 120 -18.81 -22.81 -10.58
CA ASP A 120 -18.16 -22.91 -11.90
C ASP A 120 -16.76 -22.25 -11.89
N ASN A 121 -16.61 -21.15 -11.16
CA ASN A 121 -15.34 -20.44 -11.03
C ASN A 121 -14.32 -21.26 -10.21
N LEU A 122 -14.78 -21.89 -9.13
CA LEU A 122 -13.97 -22.77 -8.30
C LEU A 122 -13.48 -23.99 -9.08
N ASP A 123 -14.36 -24.63 -9.85
CA ASP A 123 -14.01 -25.78 -10.70
C ASP A 123 -12.98 -25.39 -11.77
N ARG A 124 -13.08 -24.19 -12.31
CA ARG A 124 -12.10 -23.69 -13.27
C ARG A 124 -10.77 -23.34 -12.62
N LEU A 125 -10.77 -22.78 -11.42
CA LEU A 125 -9.55 -22.47 -10.66
C LEU A 125 -8.68 -23.71 -10.48
N LYS A 126 -9.27 -24.88 -10.28
CA LYS A 126 -8.56 -26.17 -10.20
C LYS A 126 -7.67 -26.42 -11.42
N SER A 127 -8.13 -26.03 -12.62
CA SER A 127 -7.37 -26.24 -13.85
C SER A 127 -6.44 -25.07 -14.21
N VAL A 128 -6.78 -23.85 -13.82
CA VAL A 128 -6.04 -22.63 -14.20
C VAL A 128 -4.90 -22.32 -13.22
N GLY A 129 -5.02 -22.70 -11.94
CA GLY A 129 -4.03 -22.37 -10.91
C GLY A 129 -2.62 -22.84 -11.24
N VAL A 130 -2.48 -24.04 -11.82
CA VAL A 130 -1.18 -24.57 -12.28
C VAL A 130 -0.64 -23.75 -13.46
N ALA A 131 -1.47 -23.47 -14.45
CA ALA A 131 -1.07 -22.70 -15.62
C ALA A 131 -0.64 -21.28 -15.26
N LEU A 132 -1.34 -20.64 -14.32
CA LEU A 132 -0.96 -19.33 -13.79
C LEU A 132 0.40 -19.39 -13.10
N SER A 133 0.62 -20.38 -12.23
CA SER A 133 1.90 -20.54 -11.54
C SER A 133 3.08 -20.73 -12.51
N HIS A 134 2.86 -21.46 -13.61
CA HIS A 134 3.89 -21.59 -14.65
C HIS A 134 4.16 -20.26 -15.36
N SER A 135 3.12 -19.50 -15.71
CA SER A 135 3.28 -18.21 -16.37
C SER A 135 3.99 -17.18 -15.46
N MET A 136 3.66 -17.14 -14.18
CA MET A 136 4.28 -16.21 -13.25
C MET A 136 5.77 -16.50 -13.01
N ARG A 137 6.24 -17.73 -13.18
CA ARG A 137 7.68 -18.06 -13.13
C ARG A 137 8.51 -17.42 -14.24
N GLU A 138 7.89 -16.98 -15.33
CA GLU A 138 8.57 -16.21 -16.37
C GLU A 138 8.89 -14.78 -15.91
N TYR A 139 8.05 -14.23 -15.02
CA TYR A 139 8.15 -12.86 -14.51
C TYR A 139 8.83 -12.76 -13.13
N SER A 140 8.90 -13.86 -12.38
CA SER A 140 9.43 -13.89 -11.02
C SER A 140 10.65 -14.79 -10.88
N SER A 141 11.62 -14.36 -10.07
CA SER A 141 12.78 -15.19 -9.70
C SER A 141 12.43 -16.32 -8.72
N ASP A 142 11.44 -16.06 -7.83
CA ASP A 142 10.95 -17.00 -6.83
C ASP A 142 9.45 -16.74 -6.60
N PHE A 143 8.61 -17.50 -7.31
CA PHE A 143 7.15 -17.38 -7.24
C PHE A 143 6.57 -18.37 -6.23
N ARG A 144 5.81 -17.85 -5.27
CA ARG A 144 5.10 -18.65 -4.26
C ARG A 144 3.62 -18.34 -4.24
N VAL A 145 2.84 -19.30 -3.78
CA VAL A 145 1.38 -19.26 -3.78
C VAL A 145 0.81 -19.66 -2.42
N GLY A 146 -0.26 -19.00 -2.01
CA GLY A 146 -1.05 -19.34 -0.85
C GLY A 146 -2.54 -19.34 -1.18
N PHE A 147 -3.38 -19.84 -0.27
CA PHE A 147 -4.82 -19.95 -0.51
C PHE A 147 -5.62 -19.76 0.77
N GLY A 148 -6.72 -19.03 0.66
CA GLY A 148 -7.76 -18.91 1.68
C GLY A 148 -9.13 -18.80 1.04
N SER A 149 -10.15 -19.12 1.81
CA SER A 149 -11.55 -19.07 1.39
C SER A 149 -12.40 -18.26 2.35
N PHE A 150 -13.45 -17.67 1.84
CA PHE A 150 -14.45 -16.96 2.63
C PHE A 150 -15.85 -17.14 2.05
N VAL A 151 -16.85 -16.82 2.86
CA VAL A 151 -18.23 -16.61 2.46
C VAL A 151 -18.70 -15.35 3.18
N ASP A 152 -19.25 -15.48 4.38
CA ASP A 152 -19.80 -14.38 5.14
C ASP A 152 -19.77 -14.69 6.65
N LYS A 153 -20.12 -13.71 7.48
CA LYS A 153 -20.25 -13.89 8.93
C LYS A 153 -21.30 -14.97 9.23
N PRO A 154 -20.94 -16.04 9.97
CA PRO A 154 -21.83 -17.18 10.20
C PRO A 154 -22.88 -16.89 11.28
N VAL A 155 -23.64 -15.83 11.12
CA VAL A 155 -24.67 -15.35 12.04
C VAL A 155 -25.95 -14.93 11.30
N SER A 156 -27.10 -14.94 11.97
CA SER A 156 -28.34 -14.35 11.44
C SER A 156 -28.17 -12.81 11.34
N PRO A 157 -28.62 -12.14 10.25
CA PRO A 157 -29.49 -12.66 9.17
C PRO A 157 -28.72 -13.22 7.95
N TYR A 158 -27.40 -13.18 7.94
CA TYR A 158 -26.57 -13.57 6.78
C TYR A 158 -26.66 -15.07 6.48
N ILE A 159 -26.85 -15.92 7.49
CA ILE A 159 -27.05 -17.35 7.30
C ILE A 159 -28.36 -17.84 7.92
N ASN A 160 -28.87 -18.96 7.45
CA ASN A 160 -29.96 -19.67 8.10
C ASN A 160 -29.42 -20.43 9.33
N VAL A 161 -29.82 -20.00 10.51
CA VAL A 161 -29.38 -20.58 11.81
C VAL A 161 -30.11 -21.85 12.23
N HIS A 162 -30.96 -22.42 11.37
CA HIS A 162 -31.56 -23.73 11.67
C HIS A 162 -30.44 -24.80 11.71
N PRO A 163 -30.42 -25.72 12.70
CA PRO A 163 -29.31 -26.67 12.87
C PRO A 163 -28.92 -27.45 11.62
N SER A 164 -29.89 -27.87 10.81
CA SER A 164 -29.59 -28.56 9.54
C SER A 164 -28.93 -27.66 8.50
N LYS A 165 -29.25 -26.36 8.49
CA LYS A 165 -28.73 -25.37 7.56
C LYS A 165 -27.34 -24.86 7.96
N ILE A 166 -27.06 -24.78 9.25
CA ILE A 166 -25.71 -24.45 9.74
C ILE A 166 -24.71 -25.49 9.23
N GLN A 167 -25.06 -26.79 9.29
CA GLN A 167 -24.16 -27.86 8.86
C GLN A 167 -24.10 -28.04 7.35
N ASN A 168 -25.22 -27.82 6.66
CA ASN A 168 -25.30 -27.88 5.20
C ASN A 168 -26.26 -26.81 4.66
N PRO A 169 -25.78 -25.58 4.35
CA PRO A 169 -26.65 -24.51 3.86
C PRO A 169 -27.36 -24.86 2.56
N CYS A 170 -26.83 -25.81 1.76
CA CYS A 170 -27.39 -26.25 0.47
C CYS A 170 -28.34 -27.46 0.58
N SER A 171 -28.79 -27.83 1.76
CA SER A 171 -29.55 -29.09 1.97
C SER A 171 -30.85 -29.18 1.19
N ASP A 172 -31.44 -28.05 0.75
CA ASP A 172 -32.66 -28.04 -0.07
C ASP A 172 -32.46 -28.52 -1.50
N TYR A 173 -31.19 -28.53 -1.97
CA TYR A 173 -30.81 -28.83 -3.35
C TYR A 173 -30.13 -30.20 -3.50
N GLU A 174 -30.17 -31.05 -2.49
CA GLU A 174 -29.46 -32.34 -2.46
C GLU A 174 -27.94 -32.25 -2.64
N VAL A 175 -27.37 -31.06 -2.40
CA VAL A 175 -25.94 -30.76 -2.51
C VAL A 175 -25.32 -30.69 -1.14
N GLN A 176 -24.14 -31.29 -0.98
CA GLN A 176 -23.34 -31.18 0.25
C GLN A 176 -22.43 -29.96 0.18
N CYS A 177 -22.84 -28.90 0.88
CA CYS A 177 -22.06 -27.69 1.05
C CYS A 177 -21.30 -27.70 2.39
N ARG A 178 -20.21 -26.91 2.46
CA ARG A 178 -19.55 -26.62 3.72
C ARG A 178 -20.39 -25.63 4.53
N PRO A 179 -20.29 -25.64 5.87
CA PRO A 179 -20.79 -24.54 6.69
C PRO A 179 -20.27 -23.18 6.24
N ALA A 180 -21.08 -22.15 6.35
CA ALA A 180 -20.66 -20.78 6.10
C ALA A 180 -19.54 -20.38 7.09
N HIS A 181 -18.61 -19.57 6.63
CA HIS A 181 -17.46 -19.10 7.41
C HIS A 181 -17.00 -17.72 6.95
N GLY A 182 -16.46 -16.94 7.87
CA GLY A 182 -15.93 -15.61 7.55
C GLY A 182 -14.63 -15.71 6.74
N PHE A 183 -13.57 -16.27 7.32
CA PHE A 183 -12.32 -16.52 6.62
C PHE A 183 -11.64 -17.77 7.16
N ILE A 184 -11.15 -18.58 6.25
CA ILE A 184 -10.30 -19.74 6.55
C ILE A 184 -9.01 -19.64 5.73
N HIS A 185 -7.90 -19.60 6.43
CA HIS A 185 -6.58 -19.74 5.83
C HIS A 185 -6.28 -21.21 5.57
N VAL A 186 -6.14 -21.61 4.30
CA VAL A 186 -6.05 -23.02 3.92
C VAL A 186 -4.61 -23.45 3.61
N LEU A 187 -3.87 -22.60 2.92
CA LEU A 187 -2.50 -22.88 2.49
C LEU A 187 -1.62 -21.66 2.71
N ARG A 188 -0.60 -21.84 3.53
CA ARG A 188 0.48 -20.86 3.69
C ARG A 188 1.23 -20.65 2.38
N VAL A 189 1.73 -19.44 2.15
CA VAL A 189 2.55 -19.11 0.98
C VAL A 189 3.72 -20.11 0.85
N THR A 190 3.74 -20.81 -0.27
CA THR A 190 4.67 -21.93 -0.54
C THR A 190 5.08 -21.98 -2.02
N GLU A 191 6.25 -22.54 -2.31
CA GLU A 191 6.68 -22.84 -3.68
C GLU A 191 6.03 -24.10 -4.27
N ASN A 192 5.36 -24.89 -3.43
CA ASN A 192 4.76 -26.17 -3.79
C ASN A 192 3.40 -26.01 -4.49
N VAL A 193 3.42 -25.83 -5.80
CA VAL A 193 2.21 -25.69 -6.63
C VAL A 193 1.33 -26.96 -6.60
N THR A 194 1.91 -28.13 -6.38
CA THR A 194 1.14 -29.37 -6.24
C THR A 194 0.27 -29.34 -4.99
N GLU A 195 0.76 -28.75 -3.92
CA GLU A 195 -0.02 -28.56 -2.69
C GLU A 195 -1.19 -27.56 -2.93
N LEU A 196 -0.93 -26.49 -3.68
CA LEU A 196 -2.01 -25.57 -4.09
C LEU A 196 -3.11 -26.33 -4.85
N THR A 197 -2.75 -27.14 -5.84
CA THR A 197 -3.72 -27.94 -6.60
C THR A 197 -4.53 -28.83 -5.68
N ARG A 198 -3.85 -29.53 -4.77
CA ARG A 198 -4.50 -30.44 -3.80
C ARG A 198 -5.51 -29.70 -2.91
N VAL A 199 -5.16 -28.53 -2.38
CA VAL A 199 -6.06 -27.78 -1.51
C VAL A 199 -7.23 -27.16 -2.27
N ILE A 200 -7.04 -26.73 -3.51
CA ILE A 200 -8.13 -26.22 -4.36
C ILE A 200 -9.09 -27.36 -4.72
N ASP A 201 -8.59 -28.55 -5.07
CA ASP A 201 -9.42 -29.71 -5.38
C ASP A 201 -10.31 -30.15 -4.20
N GLN A 202 -9.86 -29.91 -2.98
CA GLN A 202 -10.61 -30.19 -1.75
C GLN A 202 -11.65 -29.11 -1.39
N GLN A 203 -11.60 -27.96 -2.07
CA GLN A 203 -12.58 -26.91 -1.77
C GLN A 203 -13.97 -27.32 -2.27
N ARG A 204 -14.96 -26.98 -1.45
CA ARG A 204 -16.37 -27.13 -1.76
C ARG A 204 -17.06 -25.81 -1.53
N ILE A 205 -18.11 -25.56 -2.28
CA ILE A 205 -18.97 -24.40 -2.06
C ILE A 205 -19.63 -24.44 -0.67
N SER A 206 -20.04 -23.29 -0.26
CA SER A 206 -20.87 -23.01 0.90
C SER A 206 -22.10 -22.19 0.46
N GLY A 207 -22.78 -21.54 1.39
CA GLY A 207 -23.89 -20.66 1.07
C GLY A 207 -24.27 -19.80 2.26
N ASN A 208 -24.82 -18.64 1.94
CA ASN A 208 -25.42 -17.68 2.85
C ASN A 208 -26.84 -17.33 2.37
N MET A 209 -27.47 -16.28 2.92
CA MET A 209 -28.85 -15.93 2.62
C MET A 209 -29.00 -14.60 1.87
N ASP A 210 -28.01 -13.77 1.87
CA ASP A 210 -28.03 -12.46 1.22
C ASP A 210 -27.00 -12.38 0.09
N THR A 211 -26.99 -11.26 -0.61
CA THR A 211 -26.15 -11.10 -1.81
C THR A 211 -24.73 -10.66 -1.48
N PRO A 212 -24.51 -9.66 -0.59
CA PRO A 212 -23.16 -9.27 -0.26
C PRO A 212 -22.43 -10.37 0.49
N GLU A 213 -21.11 -10.45 0.29
CA GLU A 213 -20.24 -11.43 0.94
C GLU A 213 -19.25 -10.76 1.89
N GLY A 214 -18.60 -11.52 2.75
CA GLY A 214 -17.61 -11.04 3.73
C GLY A 214 -16.24 -10.74 3.14
N THR A 215 -16.17 -10.23 1.91
CA THR A 215 -14.91 -10.06 1.15
C THR A 215 -13.90 -9.18 1.88
N PHE A 216 -14.29 -7.97 2.32
CA PHE A 216 -13.36 -7.03 2.95
C PHE A 216 -12.92 -7.48 4.34
N ASP A 217 -13.77 -8.18 5.07
CA ASP A 217 -13.44 -8.79 6.35
C ASP A 217 -12.36 -9.87 6.19
N ALA A 218 -12.53 -10.75 5.19
CA ALA A 218 -11.55 -11.77 4.83
C ALA A 218 -10.24 -11.16 4.30
N MET A 219 -10.31 -10.12 3.45
CA MET A 219 -9.14 -9.40 2.95
C MET A 219 -8.32 -8.84 4.11
N LEU A 220 -8.97 -8.17 5.07
CA LEU A 220 -8.25 -7.57 6.18
C LEU A 220 -7.49 -8.63 6.98
N GLN A 221 -8.08 -9.78 7.27
CA GLN A 221 -7.37 -10.88 7.95
C GLN A 221 -6.20 -11.41 7.11
N ALA A 222 -6.38 -11.62 5.81
CA ALA A 222 -5.30 -12.03 4.91
C ALA A 222 -4.13 -11.02 4.88
N VAL A 223 -4.44 -9.73 5.05
CA VAL A 223 -3.45 -8.64 5.05
C VAL A 223 -2.71 -8.55 6.38
N VAL A 224 -3.41 -8.59 7.53
CA VAL A 224 -2.79 -8.33 8.84
C VAL A 224 -2.18 -9.57 9.47
N CYS A 225 -2.57 -10.77 9.07
CA CYS A 225 -2.03 -12.04 9.59
C CYS A 225 -0.73 -12.46 8.87
N GLN A 226 0.25 -11.56 8.81
CA GLN A 226 1.48 -11.71 8.03
C GLN A 226 2.21 -13.04 8.26
N LYS A 227 2.34 -13.45 9.52
CA LYS A 227 3.07 -14.65 9.92
C LYS A 227 2.34 -15.94 9.54
N ASP A 228 1.01 -15.94 9.69
CA ASP A 228 0.18 -17.12 9.41
C ASP A 228 0.07 -17.34 7.90
N ILE A 229 -0.25 -16.30 7.17
CA ILE A 229 -0.30 -16.30 5.70
C ILE A 229 1.08 -16.64 5.11
N GLY A 230 2.15 -16.13 5.71
CA GLY A 230 3.53 -16.39 5.28
C GLY A 230 4.04 -15.44 4.22
N TRP A 231 3.56 -14.21 4.21
CA TRP A 231 4.10 -13.16 3.37
C TRP A 231 5.59 -12.95 3.63
N ARG A 232 6.41 -12.91 2.57
CA ARG A 232 7.87 -12.75 2.67
C ARG A 232 8.27 -11.29 2.54
N PRO A 233 9.09 -10.74 3.46
CA PRO A 233 9.47 -9.31 3.43
C PRO A 233 10.13 -8.86 2.12
N GLU A 234 10.85 -9.77 1.45
CA GLU A 234 11.59 -9.50 0.21
C GLU A 234 10.76 -9.67 -1.06
N ALA A 235 9.53 -10.20 -0.95
CA ALA A 235 8.68 -10.48 -2.10
C ALA A 235 7.68 -9.36 -2.37
N LYS A 236 7.24 -9.25 -3.62
CA LYS A 236 6.07 -8.46 -3.99
C LYS A 236 4.82 -9.25 -3.59
N HIS A 237 3.95 -8.63 -2.80
CA HIS A 237 2.75 -9.28 -2.29
C HIS A 237 1.55 -8.97 -3.17
N LEU A 238 0.92 -10.00 -3.70
CA LEU A 238 -0.28 -9.90 -4.52
C LEU A 238 -1.43 -10.66 -3.84
N LEU A 239 -2.49 -9.96 -3.49
CA LEU A 239 -3.72 -10.52 -2.95
C LEU A 239 -4.77 -10.60 -4.07
N LEU A 240 -4.98 -11.78 -4.61
CA LEU A 240 -5.99 -12.05 -5.65
C LEU A 240 -7.32 -12.40 -4.99
N VAL A 241 -8.28 -11.51 -5.12
CA VAL A 241 -9.64 -11.66 -4.58
C VAL A 241 -10.58 -12.06 -5.73
N MET A 242 -11.19 -13.22 -5.61
CA MET A 242 -12.14 -13.75 -6.59
C MET A 242 -13.53 -13.82 -5.98
N THR A 243 -14.48 -13.12 -6.55
CA THR A 243 -15.89 -13.12 -6.14
C THR A 243 -16.80 -12.71 -7.29
N ASP A 244 -18.06 -13.11 -7.24
CA ASP A 244 -19.12 -12.69 -8.14
C ASP A 244 -20.20 -11.82 -7.46
N GLN A 245 -19.93 -11.37 -6.21
CA GLN A 245 -20.84 -10.58 -5.40
C GLN A 245 -20.17 -9.30 -4.86
N PRO A 246 -20.97 -8.27 -4.46
CA PRO A 246 -20.45 -7.13 -3.74
C PRO A 246 -19.99 -7.54 -2.34
N SER A 247 -19.18 -6.71 -1.70
CA SER A 247 -18.79 -6.92 -0.30
C SER A 247 -19.74 -6.22 0.66
N HIS A 248 -19.95 -6.83 1.82
CA HIS A 248 -20.42 -6.08 2.99
C HIS A 248 -19.47 -4.96 3.34
N LEU A 249 -20.03 -3.85 3.83
CA LEU A 249 -19.33 -2.66 4.28
C LEU A 249 -19.46 -2.48 5.79
N ALA A 250 -18.62 -1.60 6.35
CA ALA A 250 -18.76 -1.20 7.74
C ALA A 250 -20.18 -0.69 8.04
N LEU A 251 -20.72 -1.08 9.17
CA LEU A 251 -22.06 -0.86 9.70
C LEU A 251 -23.12 -1.88 9.23
N ASP A 252 -22.85 -2.72 8.25
CA ASP A 252 -23.81 -3.76 7.83
C ASP A 252 -24.05 -4.79 8.95
N SER A 253 -23.02 -5.13 9.73
CA SER A 253 -23.14 -6.12 10.81
C SER A 253 -24.05 -5.66 11.96
N LYS A 254 -24.50 -4.41 11.98
CA LYS A 254 -25.54 -3.94 12.91
C LYS A 254 -26.84 -4.71 12.75
N LEU A 255 -27.14 -5.22 11.56
CA LEU A 255 -28.30 -6.10 11.32
C LEU A 255 -28.21 -7.40 12.14
N ALA A 256 -27.01 -7.87 12.41
CA ALA A 256 -26.74 -9.02 13.27
C ALA A 256 -26.49 -8.64 14.75
N GLY A 257 -26.65 -7.37 15.12
CA GLY A 257 -26.36 -6.86 16.45
C GLY A 257 -24.87 -6.71 16.77
N ILE A 258 -23.99 -6.81 15.78
CA ILE A 258 -22.55 -6.63 15.93
C ILE A 258 -22.25 -5.14 15.77
N VAL A 259 -21.66 -4.53 16.81
CA VAL A 259 -21.38 -3.09 16.87
C VAL A 259 -19.95 -2.78 17.29
N VAL A 260 -19.14 -3.80 17.57
CA VAL A 260 -17.71 -3.61 17.92
C VAL A 260 -16.93 -3.36 16.64
N PRO A 261 -16.29 -2.19 16.49
CA PRO A 261 -15.49 -1.91 15.30
C PRO A 261 -14.37 -2.94 15.10
N HIS A 262 -14.02 -3.21 13.86
CA HIS A 262 -12.85 -4.03 13.56
C HIS A 262 -11.58 -3.33 14.05
N ASP A 263 -10.75 -4.03 14.83
CA ASP A 263 -9.55 -3.45 15.47
C ASP A 263 -8.30 -3.43 14.58
N GLY A 264 -8.39 -3.96 13.35
CA GLY A 264 -7.28 -4.02 12.39
C GLY A 264 -6.18 -5.02 12.76
N LYS A 265 -6.45 -5.98 13.64
CA LYS A 265 -5.48 -7.00 14.07
C LYS A 265 -5.80 -8.37 13.50
N CYS A 266 -4.79 -9.24 13.54
CA CYS A 266 -4.94 -10.64 13.19
C CYS A 266 -5.66 -11.42 14.29
N HIS A 267 -6.69 -12.17 13.90
CA HIS A 267 -7.50 -13.02 14.78
C HIS A 267 -7.66 -14.45 14.23
N LEU A 268 -6.58 -15.00 13.68
CA LEU A 268 -6.55 -16.40 13.25
C LEU A 268 -6.18 -17.33 14.41
N GLU A 269 -7.06 -18.29 14.70
CA GLU A 269 -6.78 -19.41 15.57
C GLU A 269 -7.04 -20.72 14.82
N GLY A 270 -6.05 -21.60 14.74
CA GLY A 270 -6.17 -22.83 13.96
C GLY A 270 -6.57 -22.59 12.50
N ASN A 271 -6.02 -21.52 11.90
CA ASN A 271 -6.30 -21.08 10.54
C ASN A 271 -7.73 -20.54 10.28
N THR A 272 -8.54 -20.33 11.30
CA THR A 272 -9.88 -19.79 11.19
C THR A 272 -9.98 -18.41 11.84
N TYR A 273 -10.65 -17.48 11.19
CA TYR A 273 -10.94 -16.17 11.75
C TYR A 273 -12.02 -16.27 12.83
N VAL A 274 -11.59 -16.20 14.10
CA VAL A 274 -12.45 -16.48 15.26
C VAL A 274 -13.29 -15.27 15.71
N GLN A 275 -12.97 -14.05 15.30
CA GLN A 275 -13.72 -12.85 15.68
C GLN A 275 -14.77 -12.43 14.64
N THR A 276 -14.99 -13.23 13.61
CA THR A 276 -15.93 -12.91 12.51
C THR A 276 -17.34 -12.58 12.97
N ALA A 277 -17.83 -13.23 14.04
CA ALA A 277 -19.15 -13.00 14.61
C ALA A 277 -19.18 -11.93 15.73
N ASN A 278 -18.05 -11.35 16.09
CA ASN A 278 -17.93 -10.42 17.22
C ASN A 278 -17.55 -9.00 16.78
N MET A 279 -16.90 -8.83 15.62
CA MET A 279 -16.46 -7.56 15.10
C MET A 279 -17.21 -7.17 13.83
N GLU A 280 -17.38 -5.86 13.64
CA GLU A 280 -17.95 -5.26 12.45
C GLU A 280 -17.06 -5.51 11.22
N HIS A 281 -17.61 -5.38 10.02
CA HIS A 281 -16.78 -5.32 8.81
C HIS A 281 -15.84 -4.11 8.87
N PRO A 282 -14.63 -4.19 8.27
CA PRO A 282 -13.71 -3.07 8.24
C PRO A 282 -14.27 -1.92 7.39
N THR A 283 -13.86 -0.70 7.71
CA THR A 283 -14.07 0.42 6.80
C THR A 283 -13.11 0.32 5.60
N ILE A 284 -13.49 0.92 4.47
CA ILE A 284 -12.62 1.00 3.29
C ILE A 284 -11.30 1.69 3.63
N GLY A 285 -11.35 2.76 4.44
CA GLY A 285 -10.16 3.47 4.91
C GLY A 285 -9.21 2.59 5.73
N GLN A 286 -9.76 1.77 6.64
CA GLN A 286 -8.97 0.82 7.42
C GLN A 286 -8.33 -0.25 6.53
N LEU A 287 -9.07 -0.77 5.56
CA LEU A 287 -8.53 -1.75 4.61
C LEU A 287 -7.41 -1.13 3.76
N ALA A 288 -7.62 0.09 3.23
CA ALA A 288 -6.62 0.83 2.46
C ALA A 288 -5.34 1.07 3.26
N GLU A 289 -5.47 1.52 4.51
CA GLU A 289 -4.34 1.73 5.43
C GLU A 289 -3.53 0.43 5.62
N LYS A 290 -4.20 -0.68 5.90
CA LYS A 290 -3.52 -1.96 6.16
C LYS A 290 -2.91 -2.57 4.90
N LEU A 291 -3.49 -2.40 3.72
CA LEU A 291 -2.88 -2.78 2.45
C LEU A 291 -1.56 -2.02 2.23
N LEU A 292 -1.56 -0.69 2.46
CA LEU A 292 -0.37 0.15 2.33
C LEU A 292 0.71 -0.21 3.36
N GLU A 293 0.35 -0.31 4.64
CA GLU A 293 1.28 -0.65 5.72
C GLU A 293 2.02 -1.97 5.48
N ASN A 294 1.35 -2.94 4.87
CA ASN A 294 1.88 -4.27 4.62
C ASN A 294 2.40 -4.47 3.19
N ASN A 295 2.45 -3.40 2.38
CA ASN A 295 2.90 -3.43 0.98
C ASN A 295 2.18 -4.52 0.15
N ILE A 296 0.86 -4.66 0.32
CA ILE A 296 0.06 -5.64 -0.40
C ILE A 296 -0.73 -4.95 -1.51
N TYR A 297 -0.55 -5.44 -2.73
CA TYR A 297 -1.31 -5.04 -3.90
C TYR A 297 -2.49 -5.98 -4.07
N SER A 298 -3.69 -5.43 -4.16
CA SER A 298 -4.90 -6.24 -4.38
C SER A 298 -5.26 -6.32 -5.86
N ILE A 299 -5.76 -7.48 -6.25
CA ILE A 299 -6.27 -7.77 -7.58
C ILE A 299 -7.69 -8.28 -7.40
N PHE A 300 -8.68 -7.48 -7.79
CA PHE A 300 -10.06 -7.93 -7.85
C PHE A 300 -10.34 -8.60 -9.19
N ALA A 301 -10.66 -9.88 -9.16
CA ALA A 301 -11.16 -10.64 -10.28
C ALA A 301 -12.66 -10.87 -10.06
N VAL A 302 -13.49 -10.01 -10.65
CA VAL A 302 -14.93 -9.95 -10.37
C VAL A 302 -15.77 -10.18 -11.63
N ASP A 303 -16.97 -10.72 -11.42
CA ASP A 303 -17.95 -10.91 -12.48
C ASP A 303 -18.36 -9.59 -13.15
N GLN A 304 -18.82 -9.68 -14.40
CA GLN A 304 -19.29 -8.54 -15.19
C GLN A 304 -20.40 -7.75 -14.49
N VAL A 305 -21.29 -8.42 -13.77
CA VAL A 305 -22.46 -7.79 -13.14
C VAL A 305 -21.99 -6.87 -12.00
N GLN A 306 -20.99 -7.31 -11.23
CA GLN A 306 -20.49 -6.58 -10.09
C GLN A 306 -19.33 -5.62 -10.43
N TYR A 307 -18.82 -5.65 -11.66
CA TYR A 307 -17.65 -4.86 -12.08
C TYR A 307 -17.80 -3.38 -11.72
N LYS A 308 -18.98 -2.80 -12.00
CA LYS A 308 -19.23 -1.37 -11.75
C LYS A 308 -19.19 -1.03 -10.25
N TRP A 309 -19.69 -1.92 -9.40
CA TRP A 309 -19.65 -1.72 -7.94
C TRP A 309 -18.21 -1.64 -7.42
N TYR A 310 -17.33 -2.54 -7.88
CA TYR A 310 -15.91 -2.51 -7.52
C TYR A 310 -15.17 -1.34 -8.18
N GLU A 311 -15.52 -0.96 -9.41
CA GLU A 311 -14.92 0.18 -10.11
C GLU A 311 -15.08 1.49 -9.31
N ASP A 312 -16.23 1.70 -8.69
CA ASP A 312 -16.50 2.87 -7.86
C ASP A 312 -15.70 2.89 -6.54
N LEU A 313 -15.09 1.77 -6.16
CA LEU A 313 -14.33 1.62 -4.90
C LEU A 313 -12.82 1.55 -5.09
N VAL A 314 -12.32 1.10 -6.24
CA VAL A 314 -10.87 0.88 -6.43
C VAL A 314 -10.05 2.17 -6.29
N ASP A 315 -10.62 3.32 -6.59
CA ASP A 315 -9.97 4.62 -6.39
C ASP A 315 -9.69 4.94 -4.90
N LEU A 316 -10.43 4.29 -4.00
CA LEU A 316 -10.25 4.40 -2.55
C LEU A 316 -9.24 3.38 -1.99
N LEU A 317 -8.80 2.42 -2.81
CA LEU A 317 -7.90 1.33 -2.42
C LEU A 317 -6.59 1.44 -3.23
N PRO A 318 -5.60 2.17 -2.73
CA PRO A 318 -4.32 2.35 -3.42
C PRO A 318 -3.64 1.01 -3.76
N GLY A 319 -3.03 0.92 -4.94
CA GLY A 319 -2.36 -0.30 -5.37
C GLY A 319 -3.30 -1.45 -5.76
N THR A 320 -4.56 -1.12 -6.09
CA THR A 320 -5.57 -2.10 -6.49
C THR A 320 -5.76 -2.14 -8.00
N TYR A 321 -5.76 -3.35 -8.56
CA TYR A 321 -6.13 -3.63 -9.94
C TYR A 321 -7.51 -4.28 -9.98
N LEU A 322 -8.39 -3.79 -10.86
CA LEU A 322 -9.69 -4.37 -11.10
C LEU A 322 -9.74 -5.03 -12.47
N GLY A 323 -9.95 -6.34 -12.47
CA GLY A 323 -10.08 -7.14 -13.68
C GLY A 323 -11.46 -7.80 -13.79
N ARG A 324 -12.00 -7.77 -15.00
CA ARG A 324 -13.26 -8.45 -15.30
C ARG A 324 -13.01 -9.93 -15.47
N LEU A 325 -13.63 -10.74 -14.61
CA LEU A 325 -13.58 -12.18 -14.71
C LEU A 325 -14.58 -12.67 -15.79
N LEU A 326 -14.07 -13.34 -16.80
CA LEU A 326 -14.93 -13.95 -17.82
C LEU A 326 -15.56 -15.26 -17.30
N PRO A 327 -16.66 -15.72 -17.90
CA PRO A 327 -17.34 -16.92 -17.47
C PRO A 327 -16.37 -18.10 -17.26
N LYS A 328 -16.58 -18.81 -16.15
CA LYS A 328 -15.72 -19.92 -15.73
C LYS A 328 -14.25 -19.51 -15.53
N ALA A 329 -14.01 -18.27 -15.11
CA ALA A 329 -12.66 -17.73 -14.89
C ALA A 329 -11.68 -18.01 -16.05
N SER A 330 -12.17 -17.98 -17.31
CA SER A 330 -11.39 -18.40 -18.48
C SER A 330 -10.17 -17.51 -18.76
N ASN A 331 -10.19 -16.25 -18.32
CA ASN A 331 -9.10 -15.28 -18.51
C ASN A 331 -8.27 -15.02 -17.23
N LEU A 332 -8.45 -15.79 -16.18
CA LEU A 332 -7.82 -15.52 -14.87
C LEU A 332 -6.29 -15.40 -14.97
N LYS A 333 -5.66 -16.26 -15.77
CA LYS A 333 -4.21 -16.22 -15.98
C LYS A 333 -3.76 -14.88 -16.57
N ASP A 334 -4.40 -14.44 -17.63
CA ASP A 334 -4.04 -13.21 -18.34
C ASP A 334 -4.31 -11.98 -17.46
N LEU A 335 -5.41 -11.99 -16.70
CA LEU A 335 -5.78 -10.94 -15.76
C LEU A 335 -4.70 -10.75 -14.68
N VAL A 336 -4.20 -11.82 -14.06
CA VAL A 336 -3.16 -11.71 -13.03
C VAL A 336 -1.82 -11.26 -13.61
N VAL A 337 -1.45 -11.75 -14.79
CA VAL A 337 -0.23 -11.31 -15.49
C VAL A 337 -0.31 -9.82 -15.84
N GLU A 338 -1.47 -9.36 -16.32
CA GLU A 338 -1.70 -7.96 -16.62
C GLU A 338 -1.63 -7.09 -15.36
N ALA A 339 -2.30 -7.51 -14.28
CA ALA A 339 -2.25 -6.82 -12.98
C ALA A 339 -0.82 -6.70 -12.45
N TYR A 340 -0.01 -7.75 -12.57
CA TYR A 340 1.40 -7.72 -12.19
C TYR A 340 2.17 -6.66 -12.99
N LYS A 341 2.02 -6.61 -14.32
CA LYS A 341 2.68 -5.64 -15.20
C LYS A 341 2.26 -4.20 -14.91
N VAL A 342 0.97 -3.98 -14.70
CA VAL A 342 0.43 -2.66 -14.34
C VAL A 342 0.96 -2.22 -12.96
N GLY A 343 1.01 -3.12 -11.99
CA GLY A 343 1.57 -2.86 -10.67
C GLY A 343 3.05 -2.47 -10.69
N GLU A 344 3.84 -2.95 -11.66
CA GLU A 344 5.22 -2.48 -11.85
C GLU A 344 5.27 -1.01 -12.27
N LEU A 345 4.39 -0.57 -13.17
CA LEU A 345 4.28 0.82 -13.61
C LEU A 345 3.84 1.77 -12.48
N TYR A 346 2.93 1.33 -11.61
CA TYR A 346 2.50 2.13 -10.45
C TYR A 346 3.61 2.33 -9.42
N SER A 347 4.44 1.34 -9.18
CA SER A 347 5.59 1.45 -8.28
C SER A 347 6.57 2.53 -8.72
N ILE A 348 6.80 2.67 -10.02
CA ILE A 348 7.64 3.72 -10.60
C ILE A 348 6.96 5.09 -10.53
N ARG A 349 5.65 5.18 -10.77
CA ARG A 349 4.89 6.45 -10.69
C ARG A 349 4.81 6.98 -9.26
N ALA A 350 4.60 6.15 -8.27
CA ALA A 350 4.56 6.57 -6.87
C ALA A 350 5.89 7.21 -6.44
N LEU A 351 7.02 6.70 -6.89
CA LEU A 351 8.34 7.31 -6.67
C LEU A 351 8.49 8.68 -7.37
N LEU A 352 7.85 8.90 -8.52
CA LEU A 352 7.93 10.14 -9.28
C LEU A 352 6.96 11.23 -8.82
N VAL A 353 5.80 10.89 -8.25
CA VAL A 353 4.77 11.85 -7.80
C VAL A 353 5.18 12.54 -6.48
N TYR A 354 6.05 11.94 -5.66
CA TYR A 354 6.64 12.62 -4.51
C TYR A 354 7.69 13.69 -4.86
N SER A 355 7.94 13.96 -6.13
CA SER A 355 8.91 14.96 -6.62
C SER A 355 8.31 16.32 -6.99
N GLU A 356 7.00 16.56 -6.82
CA GLU A 356 6.44 17.92 -6.98
C GLU A 356 6.38 18.67 -5.63
N PRO A 357 6.93 19.90 -5.59
CA PRO A 357 6.90 20.70 -4.36
C PRO A 357 5.57 21.44 -4.23
N PRO A 358 5.09 21.82 -3.10
CA PRO A 358 5.81 22.51 -2.04
C PRO A 358 5.36 22.16 -0.63
N VAL A 359 6.10 22.60 0.30
CA VAL A 359 5.88 22.88 1.71
C VAL A 359 6.85 22.14 2.61
N LEU A 360 7.74 22.94 3.17
CA LEU A 360 8.45 22.73 4.44
C LEU A 360 7.93 21.53 5.25
N LEU A 361 8.56 20.38 5.10
CA LEU A 361 8.53 19.33 6.09
C LEU A 361 9.93 18.76 6.18
N ALA A 362 10.53 18.94 7.35
CA ALA A 362 11.71 18.17 7.72
C ALA A 362 11.27 16.72 7.89
N TRP A 363 11.39 15.93 6.81
CA TRP A 363 11.23 14.49 6.88
C TRP A 363 12.62 13.87 7.01
N SER A 364 12.86 13.22 8.14
CA SER A 364 13.88 12.20 8.22
C SER A 364 13.29 10.95 7.61
N LEU A 365 13.57 10.69 6.33
CA LEU A 365 13.30 9.42 5.70
C LEU A 365 14.36 8.43 6.15
N HIS A 366 14.05 7.59 7.12
CA HIS A 366 14.74 6.34 7.33
C HIS A 366 14.04 5.28 6.46
N LEU A 367 14.66 4.93 5.33
CA LEU A 367 14.31 3.76 4.52
C LEU A 367 14.99 2.51 5.05
#